data_41b2be2951699499941284ca614b10a8
#
_entry.id   41b2be2951699499941284ca614b10a8
#
_cell.length_a   1.000
_cell.length_b   1.000
_cell.length_c   1.000
_cell.angle_alpha   90.00
_cell.angle_beta   90.00
_cell.angle_gamma   90.00
#
_symmetry.space_group_name_H-M   'P 1'
#
loop_
_entity.id
_entity.type
_entity.pdbx_description
1 polymer ?
#
loop_
_entity_poly.entity_id
_entity_poly.type
_entity_poly.pdbx_seq_one_letter_code
_entity_poly.pdbx_strand_id
1 'polypeptide(L)'
;EKAVAGDPEILEALGHDFDETHQLNAQRWLDYGIDRKVTKPNCMTFCYSVTMVGMADQLRDDIIDPITAYCDDNNEPHPFGDDDKGFKACNTMARINWHSISKVIESGAAGMDFMRNLADALASDGKHLQWTSLIGFPCAQEYTKEIVKRPKGFLFDRQGGKNYRMTLKISTDEL
;
A
#
# COMPACT_ATOMS: atom_id res chain seq x y z
N GLU A 1 -5.32 -7.98 -20.41
CA GLU A 1 -5.05 -8.19 -21.84
C GLU A 1 -4.30 -7.00 -22.45
N LYS A 2 -4.83 -5.76 -22.41
CA LYS A 2 -4.18 -4.58 -23.00
C LYS A 2 -2.80 -4.27 -22.39
N ALA A 3 -2.61 -4.45 -21.09
CA ALA A 3 -1.33 -4.26 -20.42
C ALA A 3 -0.28 -5.28 -20.90
N VAL A 4 -0.71 -6.52 -21.17
CA VAL A 4 0.14 -7.58 -21.74
C VAL A 4 0.46 -7.29 -23.21
N ALA A 5 -0.50 -6.78 -23.97
CA ALA A 5 -0.32 -6.41 -25.36
C ALA A 5 0.59 -5.18 -25.56
N GLY A 6 0.99 -4.51 -24.46
CA GLY A 6 1.84 -3.32 -24.55
C GLY A 6 1.14 -2.09 -25.11
N ASP A 7 -0.18 -1.97 -24.89
CA ASP A 7 -0.97 -0.81 -25.31
C ASP A 7 -0.39 0.46 -24.68
N PRO A 8 0.12 1.42 -25.48
CA PRO A 8 0.87 2.58 -24.96
C PRO A 8 0.03 3.46 -24.03
N GLU A 9 -1.29 3.59 -24.30
CA GLU A 9 -2.19 4.36 -23.43
C GLU A 9 -2.31 3.73 -22.04
N ILE A 10 -2.35 2.40 -21.98
CA ILE A 10 -2.43 1.67 -20.72
C ILE A 10 -1.09 1.67 -19.99
N LEU A 11 0.03 1.50 -20.71
CA LEU A 11 1.36 1.53 -20.10
C LEU A 11 1.67 2.90 -19.50
N GLU A 12 1.34 3.99 -20.19
CA GLU A 12 1.47 5.34 -19.66
C GLU A 12 0.62 5.56 -18.39
N ALA A 13 -0.61 5.06 -18.40
CA ALA A 13 -1.53 5.16 -17.28
C ALA A 13 -1.11 4.30 -16.07
N LEU A 14 -0.43 3.18 -16.28
CA LEU A 14 0.12 2.32 -15.23
C LEU A 14 1.44 2.84 -14.66
N GLY A 15 2.09 3.80 -15.34
CA GLY A 15 3.31 4.47 -14.92
C GLY A 15 4.57 4.01 -15.66
N HIS A 16 5.56 4.87 -15.69
CA HIS A 16 6.83 4.64 -16.41
C HIS A 16 7.62 3.42 -15.91
N ASP A 17 7.35 2.95 -14.69
CA ASP A 17 8.00 1.78 -14.10
C ASP A 17 7.34 0.44 -14.50
N PHE A 18 6.34 0.48 -15.39
CA PHE A 18 5.67 -0.74 -15.84
C PHE A 18 6.48 -1.38 -16.98
N ASP A 19 7.42 -2.23 -16.58
CA ASP A 19 8.41 -2.90 -17.44
C ASP A 19 7.96 -4.29 -17.95
N GLU A 20 8.84 -4.97 -18.66
CA GLU A 20 8.61 -6.34 -19.15
C GLU A 20 8.29 -7.34 -18.03
N THR A 21 8.83 -7.12 -16.82
CA THR A 21 8.54 -7.97 -15.65
C THR A 21 7.08 -7.85 -15.24
N HIS A 22 6.54 -6.64 -15.26
CA HIS A 22 5.13 -6.39 -15.00
C HIS A 22 4.23 -6.99 -16.09
N GLN A 23 4.64 -6.91 -17.36
CA GLN A 23 3.90 -7.54 -18.46
C GLN A 23 3.86 -9.07 -18.31
N LEU A 24 4.97 -9.69 -17.94
CA LEU A 24 5.05 -11.12 -17.65
C LEU A 24 4.12 -11.51 -16.48
N ASN A 25 4.13 -10.73 -15.41
CA ASN A 25 3.25 -10.98 -14.27
C ASN A 25 1.78 -10.76 -14.61
N ALA A 26 1.47 -9.78 -15.45
CA ALA A 26 0.10 -9.58 -15.97
C ALA A 26 -0.36 -10.78 -16.82
N GLN A 27 0.55 -11.38 -17.63
CA GLN A 27 0.24 -12.61 -18.35
C GLN A 27 -0.04 -13.78 -17.40
N ARG A 28 0.78 -13.96 -16.37
CA ARG A 28 0.57 -14.99 -15.35
C ARG A 28 -0.81 -14.88 -14.67
N TRP A 29 -1.27 -13.66 -14.42
CA TRP A 29 -2.62 -13.42 -13.89
C TRP A 29 -3.71 -13.78 -14.90
N LEU A 30 -3.50 -13.55 -16.20
CA LEU A 30 -4.45 -13.98 -17.23
C LEU A 30 -4.51 -15.50 -17.31
N ASP A 31 -3.37 -16.17 -17.24
CA ASP A 31 -3.26 -17.64 -17.27
C ASP A 31 -3.90 -18.28 -16.03
N TYR A 32 -3.72 -17.66 -14.85
CA TYR A 32 -4.39 -18.07 -13.61
C TYR A 32 -5.92 -17.90 -13.67
N GLY A 33 -6.37 -16.84 -14.32
CA GLY A 33 -7.78 -16.47 -14.43
C GLY A 33 -8.18 -15.36 -13.45
N ILE A 34 -8.63 -14.23 -14.01
CA ILE A 34 -9.08 -13.08 -13.23
C ILE A 34 -10.58 -13.21 -12.98
N ASP A 35 -10.90 -13.68 -11.79
CA ASP A 35 -12.28 -13.84 -11.33
C ASP A 35 -12.69 -12.79 -10.29
N ARG A 36 -13.90 -12.95 -9.74
CA ARG A 36 -14.42 -12.09 -8.68
C ARG A 36 -13.56 -12.13 -7.40
N LYS A 37 -12.88 -13.25 -7.10
CA LYS A 37 -12.05 -13.39 -5.89
C LYS A 37 -10.83 -12.47 -5.97
N VAL A 38 -10.26 -12.32 -7.17
CA VAL A 38 -9.12 -11.42 -7.44
C VAL A 38 -9.50 -9.94 -7.34
N THR A 39 -10.69 -9.56 -7.77
CA THR A 39 -11.06 -8.14 -7.93
C THR A 39 -11.91 -7.58 -6.79
N LYS A 40 -12.80 -8.38 -6.20
CA LYS A 40 -13.77 -7.94 -5.21
C LYS A 40 -13.15 -7.28 -3.96
N PRO A 41 -12.13 -7.85 -3.29
CA PRO A 41 -11.54 -7.23 -2.09
C PRO A 41 -11.04 -5.82 -2.37
N ASN A 42 -10.28 -5.65 -3.45
CA ASN A 42 -9.76 -4.36 -3.86
C ASN A 42 -10.86 -3.35 -4.21
N CYS A 43 -11.91 -3.79 -4.93
CA CYS A 43 -13.07 -2.92 -5.24
C CYS A 43 -13.79 -2.45 -3.97
N MET A 44 -13.99 -3.34 -3.00
CA MET A 44 -14.70 -2.99 -1.77
C MET A 44 -13.92 -2.02 -0.89
N THR A 45 -12.61 -2.18 -0.81
CA THR A 45 -11.76 -1.37 0.06
C THR A 45 -11.28 -0.07 -0.61
N PHE A 46 -11.41 0.05 -1.93
CA PHE A 46 -11.04 1.25 -2.68
C PHE A 46 -11.71 2.51 -2.11
N CYS A 47 -13.02 2.48 -1.89
CA CYS A 47 -13.77 3.61 -1.34
C CYS A 47 -13.45 3.92 0.13
N TYR A 48 -12.71 3.04 0.81
CA TYR A 48 -12.22 3.26 2.17
C TYR A 48 -10.75 3.72 2.20
N SER A 49 -10.27 4.26 1.08
CA SER A 49 -8.90 4.81 0.94
C SER A 49 -7.80 3.77 1.13
N VAL A 50 -8.03 2.52 0.71
CA VAL A 50 -6.95 1.53 0.66
C VAL A 50 -5.81 2.05 -0.22
N THR A 51 -4.58 1.73 0.12
CA THR A 51 -3.41 2.05 -0.72
C THR A 51 -3.15 0.93 -1.74
N MET A 52 -2.36 1.22 -2.78
CA MET A 52 -1.91 0.15 -3.70
C MET A 52 -1.16 -0.97 -2.98
N VAL A 53 -0.37 -0.64 -1.94
CA VAL A 53 0.30 -1.64 -1.11
C VAL A 53 -0.72 -2.50 -0.36
N GLY A 54 -1.73 -1.89 0.25
CA GLY A 54 -2.81 -2.63 0.91
C GLY A 54 -3.61 -3.52 -0.06
N MET A 55 -3.79 -3.10 -1.31
CA MET A 55 -4.40 -3.95 -2.35
C MET A 55 -3.50 -5.15 -2.71
N ALA A 56 -2.19 -4.94 -2.79
CA ALA A 56 -1.24 -6.01 -3.04
C ALA A 56 -1.19 -7.01 -1.87
N ASP A 57 -1.24 -6.52 -0.62
CA ASP A 57 -1.31 -7.36 0.57
C ASP A 57 -2.58 -8.22 0.59
N GLN A 58 -3.75 -7.65 0.26
CA GLN A 58 -4.99 -8.42 0.12
C GLN A 58 -4.89 -9.54 -0.91
N LEU A 59 -4.28 -9.26 -2.07
CA LEU A 59 -4.08 -10.28 -3.11
C LEU A 59 -3.10 -11.36 -2.66
N ARG A 60 -2.07 -10.99 -1.90
CA ARG A 60 -1.13 -11.94 -1.33
C ARG A 60 -1.82 -12.85 -0.34
N ASP A 61 -2.47 -12.29 0.67
CA ASP A 61 -3.09 -13.04 1.77
C ASP A 61 -4.24 -13.95 1.28
N ASP A 62 -5.07 -13.44 0.35
CA ASP A 62 -6.26 -14.16 -0.11
C ASP A 62 -5.99 -15.19 -1.22
N ILE A 63 -4.92 -15.02 -1.99
CA ILE A 63 -4.67 -15.83 -3.21
C ILE A 63 -3.28 -16.45 -3.20
N ILE A 64 -2.23 -15.63 -3.09
CA ILE A 64 -0.86 -16.09 -3.30
C ILE A 64 -0.37 -16.97 -2.14
N ASP A 65 -0.59 -16.56 -0.88
CA ASP A 65 -0.16 -17.34 0.28
C ASP A 65 -0.80 -18.74 0.34
N PRO A 66 -2.11 -18.92 0.07
CA PRO A 66 -2.71 -20.24 -0.06
C PRO A 66 -2.13 -21.07 -1.20
N ILE A 67 -1.82 -20.46 -2.35
CA ILE A 67 -1.19 -21.15 -3.48
C ILE A 67 0.24 -21.56 -3.11
N THR A 68 0.99 -20.68 -2.47
CA THR A 68 2.36 -20.95 -2.02
C THR A 68 2.38 -22.14 -1.06
N ALA A 69 1.49 -22.16 -0.07
CA ALA A 69 1.37 -23.28 0.86
C ALA A 69 1.04 -24.59 0.14
N TYR A 70 0.11 -24.57 -0.81
CA TYR A 70 -0.23 -25.75 -1.61
C TYR A 70 0.95 -26.25 -2.45
N CYS A 71 1.67 -25.34 -3.14
CA CYS A 71 2.83 -25.69 -3.96
C CYS A 71 3.99 -26.26 -3.11
N ASP A 72 4.26 -25.63 -1.95
CA ASP A 72 5.30 -26.09 -1.03
C ASP A 72 4.98 -27.49 -0.47
N ASP A 73 3.70 -27.78 -0.13
CA ASP A 73 3.27 -29.08 0.38
C ASP A 73 3.33 -30.20 -0.69
N ASN A 74 3.04 -29.86 -1.95
CA ASN A 74 3.00 -30.83 -3.05
C ASN A 74 4.28 -30.86 -3.88
N ASN A 75 5.25 -30.01 -3.59
CA ASN A 75 6.48 -29.82 -4.36
C ASN A 75 6.21 -29.53 -5.84
N GLU A 76 5.20 -28.70 -6.10
CA GLU A 76 4.82 -28.22 -7.42
C GLU A 76 5.41 -26.83 -7.71
N PRO A 77 5.71 -26.48 -8.99
CA PRO A 77 6.20 -25.15 -9.34
C PRO A 77 5.15 -24.09 -9.08
N HIS A 78 5.57 -22.93 -8.58
CA HIS A 78 4.65 -21.84 -8.28
C HIS A 78 4.16 -21.15 -9.56
N PRO A 79 2.84 -20.98 -9.80
CA PRO A 79 2.29 -20.44 -11.05
C PRO A 79 2.72 -19.00 -11.35
N PHE A 80 3.08 -18.25 -10.32
CA PHE A 80 3.58 -16.86 -10.46
C PHE A 80 5.11 -16.77 -10.44
N GLY A 81 5.83 -17.90 -10.45
CA GLY A 81 7.30 -17.98 -10.42
C GLY A 81 7.84 -18.27 -9.04
N ASP A 82 8.89 -19.07 -8.99
CA ASP A 82 9.49 -19.53 -7.74
C ASP A 82 10.42 -18.49 -7.09
N ASP A 83 10.92 -17.52 -7.88
CA ASP A 83 11.91 -16.52 -7.43
C ASP A 83 11.40 -15.64 -6.29
N ASP A 84 10.17 -15.14 -6.41
CA ASP A 84 9.55 -14.22 -5.45
C ASP A 84 8.19 -14.70 -4.94
N LYS A 85 7.85 -15.96 -5.26
CA LYS A 85 6.59 -16.61 -4.88
C LYS A 85 5.37 -15.70 -5.12
N GLY A 86 5.37 -14.95 -6.23
CA GLY A 86 4.25 -14.11 -6.67
C GLY A 86 4.18 -12.73 -6.02
N PHE A 87 5.15 -12.29 -5.23
CA PHE A 87 5.15 -10.95 -4.61
C PHE A 87 5.04 -9.82 -5.65
N LYS A 88 5.86 -9.87 -6.71
CA LYS A 88 5.78 -8.88 -7.80
C LYS A 88 4.49 -8.99 -8.58
N ALA A 89 3.92 -10.19 -8.69
CA ALA A 89 2.64 -10.40 -9.35
C ALA A 89 1.50 -9.70 -8.58
N CYS A 90 1.50 -9.73 -7.23
CA CYS A 90 0.55 -8.97 -6.42
C CYS A 90 0.63 -7.46 -6.68
N ASN A 91 1.84 -6.91 -6.69
CA ASN A 91 2.05 -5.47 -6.97
C ASN A 91 1.58 -5.09 -8.37
N THR A 92 1.83 -5.93 -9.36
CA THR A 92 1.36 -5.73 -10.74
C THR A 92 -0.17 -5.71 -10.80
N MET A 93 -0.83 -6.70 -10.20
CA MET A 93 -2.29 -6.77 -10.20
C MET A 93 -2.93 -5.64 -9.39
N ALA A 94 -2.35 -5.27 -8.24
CA ALA A 94 -2.83 -4.14 -7.46
C ALA A 94 -2.82 -2.83 -8.27
N ARG A 95 -1.75 -2.60 -9.04
CA ARG A 95 -1.63 -1.44 -9.94
C ARG A 95 -2.68 -1.45 -11.04
N ILE A 96 -2.91 -2.61 -11.67
CA ILE A 96 -3.96 -2.79 -12.69
C ILE A 96 -5.35 -2.59 -12.09
N ASN A 97 -5.62 -3.18 -10.92
CA ASN A 97 -6.90 -3.03 -10.23
C ASN A 97 -7.15 -1.57 -9.84
N TRP A 98 -6.16 -0.89 -9.27
CA TRP A 98 -6.26 0.53 -8.92
C TRP A 98 -6.66 1.38 -10.12
N HIS A 99 -5.94 1.25 -11.22
CA HIS A 99 -6.23 1.99 -12.44
C HIS A 99 -7.63 1.69 -12.99
N SER A 100 -7.99 0.40 -13.04
CA SER A 100 -9.29 -0.04 -13.58
C SER A 100 -10.46 0.44 -12.70
N ILE A 101 -10.34 0.34 -11.38
CA ILE A 101 -11.36 0.77 -10.43
C ILE A 101 -11.53 2.29 -10.47
N SER A 102 -10.43 3.05 -10.53
CA SER A 102 -10.46 4.51 -10.63
C SER A 102 -11.19 5.00 -11.87
N LYS A 103 -11.06 4.29 -13.01
CA LYS A 103 -11.81 4.60 -14.24
C LYS A 103 -13.30 4.28 -14.15
N VAL A 104 -13.69 3.28 -13.38
CA VAL A 104 -15.10 2.87 -13.22
C VAL A 104 -15.82 3.68 -12.17
N ILE A 105 -15.11 4.03 -11.08
CA ILE A 105 -15.67 4.76 -9.93
C ILE A 105 -15.07 6.17 -9.86
N GLU A 106 -15.20 6.93 -10.95
CA GLU A 106 -14.62 8.28 -11.07
C GLU A 106 -15.07 9.23 -9.96
N SER A 107 -16.36 9.27 -9.66
CA SER A 107 -16.91 10.13 -8.60
C SER A 107 -16.39 9.73 -7.20
N GLY A 108 -16.20 8.43 -6.96
CA GLY A 108 -15.63 7.93 -5.71
C GLY A 108 -14.15 8.31 -5.59
N ALA A 109 -13.38 8.16 -6.66
CA ALA A 109 -11.98 8.56 -6.70
C ALA A 109 -11.82 10.07 -6.45
N ALA A 110 -12.60 10.91 -7.13
CA ALA A 110 -12.60 12.36 -6.94
C ALA A 110 -13.00 12.76 -5.51
N GLY A 111 -13.98 12.07 -4.92
CA GLY A 111 -14.38 12.28 -3.52
C GLY A 111 -13.27 11.94 -2.54
N MET A 112 -12.55 10.85 -2.74
CA MET A 112 -11.41 10.48 -1.90
C MET A 112 -10.26 11.49 -2.01
N ASP A 113 -9.95 11.95 -3.21
CA ASP A 113 -8.90 12.95 -3.44
C ASP A 113 -9.26 14.28 -2.79
N PHE A 114 -10.53 14.68 -2.87
CA PHE A 114 -11.02 15.87 -2.14
C PHE A 114 -10.83 15.73 -0.63
N MET A 115 -11.18 14.58 -0.04
CA MET A 115 -11.04 14.36 1.40
C MET A 115 -9.57 14.33 1.83
N ARG A 116 -8.69 13.73 1.04
CA ARG A 116 -7.23 13.73 1.29
C ARG A 116 -6.67 15.15 1.24
N ASN A 117 -6.97 15.89 0.19
CA ASN A 117 -6.51 17.27 0.05
C ASN A 117 -7.01 18.17 1.19
N LEU A 118 -8.24 17.95 1.66
CA LEU A 118 -8.79 18.66 2.81
C LEU A 118 -8.03 18.32 4.10
N ALA A 119 -7.74 17.03 4.33
CA ALA A 119 -6.97 16.58 5.48
C ALA A 119 -5.55 17.15 5.46
N ASP A 120 -4.88 17.12 4.31
CA ASP A 120 -3.53 17.67 4.13
C ASP A 120 -3.50 19.19 4.34
N ALA A 121 -4.51 19.92 3.86
CA ALA A 121 -4.62 21.35 4.07
C ALA A 121 -4.80 21.71 5.56
N LEU A 122 -5.63 20.94 6.28
CA LEU A 122 -5.82 21.14 7.73
C LEU A 122 -4.56 20.79 8.52
N ALA A 123 -3.90 19.69 8.16
CA ALA A 123 -2.65 19.29 8.80
C ALA A 123 -1.52 20.30 8.57
N SER A 124 -1.45 20.90 7.38
CA SER A 124 -0.48 21.96 7.06
C SER A 124 -0.68 23.23 7.88
N ASP A 125 -1.94 23.52 8.27
CA ASP A 125 -2.32 24.64 9.15
C ASP A 125 -2.13 24.31 10.65
N GLY A 126 -1.64 23.12 10.98
CA GLY A 126 -1.51 22.67 12.36
C GLY A 126 -2.86 22.44 13.07
N LYS A 127 -3.92 22.17 12.31
CA LYS A 127 -5.25 21.93 12.84
C LYS A 127 -5.58 20.45 12.79
N HIS A 128 -6.24 19.96 13.85
CA HIS A 128 -6.76 18.60 13.88
C HIS A 128 -8.03 18.49 13.03
N LEU A 129 -8.20 17.36 12.35
CA LEU A 129 -9.43 17.06 11.64
C LEU A 129 -10.52 16.72 12.66
N GLN A 130 -11.56 17.57 12.74
CA GLN A 130 -12.70 17.38 13.62
C GLN A 130 -14.00 17.49 12.84
N TRP A 131 -14.94 16.59 13.11
CA TRP A 131 -16.27 16.66 12.52
C TRP A 131 -17.32 16.10 13.49
N THR A 132 -18.56 16.44 13.24
CA THR A 132 -19.68 15.88 13.97
C THR A 132 -20.43 14.92 13.06
N SER A 133 -20.64 13.69 13.52
CA SER A 133 -21.43 12.70 12.78
C SER A 133 -22.89 13.14 12.63
N LEU A 134 -23.63 12.50 11.72
CA LEU A 134 -25.05 12.80 11.49
C LEU A 134 -25.93 12.61 12.73
N ILE A 135 -25.49 11.79 13.68
CA ILE A 135 -26.18 11.55 14.95
C ILE A 135 -25.68 12.43 16.09
N GLY A 136 -24.87 13.45 15.78
CA GLY A 136 -24.37 14.42 16.76
C GLY A 136 -23.14 13.97 17.55
N PHE A 137 -22.51 12.85 17.19
CA PHE A 137 -21.29 12.37 17.85
C PHE A 137 -20.05 13.15 17.37
N PRO A 138 -19.29 13.80 18.28
CA PRO A 138 -18.05 14.49 17.89
C PRO A 138 -16.94 13.47 17.58
N CYS A 139 -16.32 13.59 16.42
CA CYS A 139 -15.17 12.80 16.00
C CYS A 139 -13.96 13.74 15.87
N ALA A 140 -12.84 13.33 16.41
CA ALA A 140 -11.56 14.03 16.25
C ALA A 140 -10.49 13.04 15.81
N GLN A 141 -9.65 13.44 14.87
CA GLN A 141 -8.53 12.64 14.42
C GLN A 141 -7.26 13.47 14.56
N GLU A 142 -6.43 13.07 15.51
CA GLU A 142 -5.14 13.69 15.78
C GLU A 142 -4.05 12.84 15.12
N TYR A 143 -3.44 13.36 14.07
CA TYR A 143 -2.25 12.75 13.49
C TYR A 143 -1.01 13.33 14.17
N THR A 144 -0.52 12.64 15.19
CA THR A 144 0.76 12.97 15.80
C THR A 144 1.87 12.13 15.15
N LYS A 145 2.87 12.80 14.59
CA LYS A 145 4.07 12.13 14.08
C LYS A 145 5.09 12.04 15.21
N GLU A 146 5.37 10.83 15.68
CA GLU A 146 6.41 10.60 16.67
C GLU A 146 7.79 10.91 16.06
N ILE A 147 8.38 12.06 16.40
CA ILE A 147 9.74 12.43 15.97
C ILE A 147 10.73 11.87 16.99
N VAL A 148 11.36 10.75 16.66
CA VAL A 148 12.44 10.21 17.48
C VAL A 148 13.72 10.96 17.18
N LYS A 149 14.05 11.98 17.99
CA LYS A 149 15.37 12.63 17.96
C LYS A 149 16.34 11.73 18.76
N ARG A 150 17.37 11.24 18.11
CA ARG A 150 18.45 10.49 18.75
C ARG A 150 19.62 11.46 19.01
N PRO A 151 19.74 12.06 20.19
CA PRO A 151 20.90 12.88 20.51
C PRO A 151 22.14 12.00 20.51
N LYS A 152 23.17 12.40 19.77
CA LYS A 152 24.49 11.80 19.84
C LYS A 152 25.19 12.37 21.08
N GLY A 153 25.08 11.68 22.20
CA GLY A 153 25.79 12.01 23.41
C GLY A 153 26.89 10.99 23.70
N PHE A 154 28.09 11.44 24.08
CA PHE A 154 29.13 10.57 24.59
C PHE A 154 29.08 10.68 26.10
N LEU A 155 28.76 9.59 26.80
CA LEU A 155 28.99 9.46 28.23
C LEU A 155 30.37 8.81 28.40
N PHE A 156 31.30 9.58 28.93
CA PHE A 156 32.59 9.03 29.31
C PHE A 156 32.45 8.37 30.71
N ASP A 157 32.58 7.07 30.77
CA ASP A 157 32.83 6.39 32.00
C ASP A 157 34.33 6.57 32.40
N ARG A 158 34.56 7.04 33.61
CA ARG A 158 35.93 7.26 34.17
C ARG A 158 36.76 5.98 34.32
N GLN A 159 36.19 4.81 34.09
CA GLN A 159 36.82 3.51 34.38
C GLN A 159 37.00 2.57 33.20
N GLY A 160 36.79 2.98 31.92
CA GLY A 160 37.12 2.03 30.88
C GLY A 160 36.52 2.21 29.48
N GLY A 161 36.25 3.40 29.05
CA GLY A 161 36.08 3.70 27.60
C GLY A 161 34.97 2.96 26.89
N LYS A 162 33.85 2.67 27.52
CA LYS A 162 32.68 2.11 26.86
C LYS A 162 31.75 3.22 26.40
N ASN A 163 31.54 3.31 25.07
CA ASN A 163 30.57 4.22 24.47
C ASN A 163 29.15 3.68 24.70
N TYR A 164 28.35 4.35 25.49
CA TYR A 164 26.95 4.05 25.67
C TYR A 164 26.13 4.94 24.71
N ARG A 165 25.30 4.32 23.86
CA ARG A 165 24.34 5.04 23.02
C ARG A 165 23.05 5.18 23.81
N MET A 166 22.75 6.38 24.29
CA MET A 166 21.47 6.67 24.94
C MET A 166 20.44 7.07 23.86
N THR A 167 19.31 6.39 23.84
CA THR A 167 18.17 6.77 23.01
C THR A 167 17.12 7.41 23.91
N LEU A 168 17.00 8.73 23.85
CA LEU A 168 15.90 9.46 24.47
C LEU A 168 14.74 9.52 23.47
N LYS A 169 13.61 8.92 23.82
CA LYS A 169 12.34 9.17 23.14
C LYS A 169 11.78 10.48 23.67
N ILE A 170 11.85 11.52 22.86
CA ILE A 170 11.17 12.77 23.15
C ILE A 170 9.91 12.75 22.28
N SER A 171 8.75 12.54 22.88
CA SER A 171 7.47 12.83 22.27
C SER A 171 7.33 14.35 22.31
N THR A 172 7.43 15.00 21.17
CA THR A 172 7.04 16.38 21.01
C THR A 172 5.68 16.39 20.33
N ASP A 173 4.67 16.84 21.05
CA ASP A 173 3.36 17.20 20.51
C ASP A 173 3.49 18.51 19.67
N GLU A 174 4.36 18.49 18.67
CA GLU A 174 4.45 19.56 17.67
C GLU A 174 3.84 19.04 16.39
N LEU A 175 2.71 19.63 16.07
CA LEU A 175 1.97 19.57 14.81
C LEU A 175 2.82 20.08 13.64
#